data_f261e31867200ccf3204ef70149ad916
#
_entry.id   f261e31867200ccf3204ef70149ad916
#
_cell.length_a   1.000
_cell.length_b   1.000
_cell.length_c   1.000
_cell.angle_alpha   90.00
_cell.angle_beta   90.00
_cell.angle_gamma   90.00
#
_symmetry.space_group_name_H-M   'P 1'
#
loop_
_entity.id
_entity.type
_entity.pdbx_description
1 polymer ?
#
loop_
_entity_poly.entity_id
_entity_poly.type
_entity_poly.pdbx_seq_one_letter_code
_entity_poly.pdbx_strand_id
1 'polypeptide(L)'
;MVFVESGAGEFNINESAGDGTITFNQAAEDGNILSFKSSDVAHGTTDYDQTDTFGKIRKNIAGEGGLFMAGYSEGEEGMFLAAFGSTADTAKSISAKAAFEINGQIISGTGVVAGENAFGTNGNIACISMATATEFIFDNEGDFHANSSSTTFDAYDDAQLVRAWDLSHGRGVINSKFDKFITYNHEKL
;
A
#
# COMPACT_ATOMS: atom_id res chain seq x y z
N MET A 1 -1.08 26.64 25.90
CA MET A 1 -2.41 27.24 25.69
C MET A 1 -3.36 26.05 25.51
N VAL A 2 -4.34 25.89 26.38
CA VAL A 2 -5.30 24.79 26.28
C VAL A 2 -6.60 25.38 25.78
N PHE A 3 -7.05 24.93 24.63
CA PHE A 3 -8.39 25.21 24.15
C PHE A 3 -9.29 24.06 24.61
N VAL A 4 -10.22 24.32 25.51
CA VAL A 4 -11.27 23.38 25.90
C VAL A 4 -12.59 24.06 25.57
N GLU A 5 -13.25 23.59 24.54
CA GLU A 5 -14.64 23.98 24.26
C GLU A 5 -15.55 22.77 24.41
N SER A 6 -16.63 22.95 25.17
CA SER A 6 -17.73 21.97 25.23
C SER A 6 -18.69 22.22 24.08
N GLY A 7 -18.36 21.69 22.92
CA GLY A 7 -19.16 21.82 21.70
C GLY A 7 -18.33 21.36 20.50
N ALA A 8 -18.91 21.32 19.30
CA ALA A 8 -18.17 21.06 18.08
C ALA A 8 -17.16 22.19 17.85
N GLY A 9 -15.97 22.03 18.45
CA GLY A 9 -14.87 22.98 18.31
C GLY A 9 -14.15 22.76 16.99
N GLU A 10 -14.03 23.80 16.20
CA GLU A 10 -13.22 23.80 14.98
C GLU A 10 -11.89 24.52 15.29
N PHE A 11 -10.76 23.83 15.02
CA PHE A 11 -9.46 24.47 14.99
C PHE A 11 -9.19 24.94 13.56
N ASN A 12 -9.39 26.22 13.32
CA ASN A 12 -9.27 26.81 11.99
C ASN A 12 -8.00 27.67 11.92
N ILE A 13 -7.09 27.35 10.99
CA ILE A 13 -5.99 28.24 10.59
C ILE A 13 -6.35 28.83 9.25
N ASN A 14 -6.81 30.08 9.27
CA ASN A 14 -7.15 30.84 8.08
C ASN A 14 -6.15 31.97 7.89
N GLU A 15 -5.25 31.84 6.92
CA GLU A 15 -4.42 32.95 6.47
C GLU A 15 -4.87 33.42 5.09
N SER A 16 -5.17 34.71 5.00
CA SER A 16 -5.67 35.36 3.78
C SER A 16 -4.57 35.75 2.77
N ALA A 17 -3.28 35.62 3.15
CA ALA A 17 -2.16 36.01 2.28
C ALA A 17 -0.82 35.36 2.77
N GLY A 18 -0.60 34.09 2.58
CA GLY A 18 0.67 33.43 2.90
C GLY A 18 0.53 31.91 3.01
N ASP A 19 1.65 31.21 3.03
CA ASP A 19 1.69 29.77 3.22
C ASP A 19 1.49 29.42 4.71
N GLY A 20 0.24 29.32 5.16
CA GLY A 20 -0.12 28.92 6.52
C GLY A 20 0.38 27.50 6.80
N THR A 21 1.31 27.34 7.75
CA THR A 21 1.86 26.03 8.12
C THR A 21 1.54 25.72 9.58
N ILE A 22 0.96 24.52 9.82
CA ILE A 22 0.92 23.93 11.16
C ILE A 22 2.14 23.03 11.32
N THR A 23 3.03 23.38 12.24
CA THR A 23 4.19 22.56 12.55
C THR A 23 3.99 21.85 13.89
N PHE A 24 4.01 20.54 13.89
CA PHE A 24 4.08 19.73 15.11
C PHE A 24 5.54 19.31 15.32
N ASN A 25 6.22 19.97 16.24
CA ASN A 25 7.62 19.70 16.57
C ASN A 25 7.72 19.01 17.91
N GLN A 26 8.11 17.73 17.91
CA GLN A 26 8.33 16.93 19.11
C GLN A 26 9.80 16.90 19.59
N ALA A 27 10.67 17.73 18.99
CA ALA A 27 12.10 17.75 19.28
C ALA A 27 12.73 16.35 19.14
N ALA A 28 13.42 15.86 20.16
CA ALA A 28 14.07 14.56 20.18
C ALA A 28 13.16 13.41 20.67
N GLU A 29 11.92 13.70 21.00
CA GLU A 29 10.98 12.71 21.52
C GLU A 29 10.51 11.75 20.42
N ASP A 30 10.13 10.53 20.81
CA ASP A 30 9.72 9.46 19.90
C ASP A 30 8.24 9.04 20.08
N GLY A 31 7.50 9.75 20.91
CA GLY A 31 6.08 9.50 21.18
C GLY A 31 5.16 9.85 20.00
N ASN A 32 3.87 9.76 20.24
CA ASN A 32 2.87 10.14 19.25
C ASN A 32 2.87 11.66 19.04
N ILE A 33 2.88 12.11 17.76
CA ILE A 33 2.67 13.51 17.39
C ILE A 33 1.17 13.84 17.41
N LEU A 34 0.36 12.95 16.87
CA LEU A 34 -1.09 13.02 16.88
C LEU A 34 -1.66 11.69 17.36
N SER A 35 -2.65 11.76 18.27
CA SER A 35 -3.45 10.63 18.70
C SER A 35 -4.92 10.96 18.51
N PHE A 36 -5.65 10.08 17.83
CA PHE A 36 -7.08 10.17 17.60
C PHE A 36 -7.79 9.22 18.53
N LYS A 37 -8.64 9.75 19.40
CA LYS A 37 -9.28 9.00 20.49
C LYS A 37 -10.79 9.13 20.47
N SER A 38 -11.48 8.07 20.84
CA SER A 38 -12.90 8.08 21.07
C SER A 38 -13.27 7.16 22.24
N SER A 39 -14.17 7.61 23.10
CA SER A 39 -14.60 6.85 24.26
C SER A 39 -15.50 5.64 23.93
N ASP A 40 -15.94 5.53 22.68
CA ASP A 40 -16.72 4.40 22.17
C ASP A 40 -15.83 3.33 21.49
N VAL A 41 -14.50 3.52 21.51
CA VAL A 41 -13.52 2.53 21.03
C VAL A 41 -12.84 1.88 22.24
N ALA A 42 -12.68 0.56 22.19
CA ALA A 42 -12.05 -0.21 23.26
C ALA A 42 -11.18 -1.35 22.68
N HIS A 43 -10.26 -1.03 21.73
CA HIS A 43 -9.41 -2.03 21.11
C HIS A 43 -8.46 -2.73 22.11
N GLY A 44 -8.14 -4.00 21.85
CA GLY A 44 -7.29 -4.82 22.70
C GLY A 44 -5.79 -4.65 22.54
N THR A 45 -5.32 -3.78 21.62
CA THR A 45 -3.90 -3.63 21.25
C THR A 45 -3.18 -2.65 22.20
N THR A 46 -3.28 -2.89 23.51
CA THR A 46 -2.85 -1.94 24.56
C THR A 46 -1.35 -1.85 24.76
N ASP A 47 -0.58 -2.78 24.21
CA ASP A 47 0.90 -2.70 24.20
C ASP A 47 1.42 -1.61 23.27
N TYR A 48 0.60 -1.16 22.31
CA TYR A 48 0.97 -0.13 21.33
C TYR A 48 0.38 1.24 21.65
N ASP A 49 -0.83 1.27 22.25
CA ASP A 49 -1.50 2.53 22.60
C ASP A 49 -2.63 2.30 23.62
N GLN A 50 -3.23 3.40 24.10
CA GLN A 50 -4.37 3.35 25.01
C GLN A 50 -5.60 2.79 24.29
N THR A 51 -6.42 2.07 25.02
CA THR A 51 -7.56 1.33 24.47
C THR A 51 -8.59 2.18 23.70
N ASP A 52 -8.69 3.47 24.02
CA ASP A 52 -9.57 4.44 23.36
C ASP A 52 -8.95 5.14 22.13
N THR A 53 -7.72 4.76 21.73
CA THR A 53 -7.03 5.34 20.58
C THR A 53 -7.40 4.59 19.30
N PHE A 54 -8.12 5.22 18.38
CA PHE A 54 -8.44 4.59 17.10
C PHE A 54 -7.44 4.92 15.97
N GLY A 55 -6.53 5.88 16.19
CA GLY A 55 -5.49 6.18 15.21
C GLY A 55 -4.38 7.03 15.78
N LYS A 56 -3.19 6.94 15.15
CA LYS A 56 -2.04 7.77 15.52
C LYS A 56 -1.11 8.08 14.36
N ILE A 57 -0.37 9.17 14.52
CA ILE A 57 0.76 9.54 13.66
C ILE A 57 1.97 9.84 14.54
N ARG A 58 3.12 9.26 14.17
CA ARG A 58 4.39 9.47 14.87
C ARG A 58 5.59 9.32 13.94
N LYS A 59 6.77 9.58 14.44
CA LYS A 59 8.04 9.19 13.81
C LYS A 59 8.15 7.66 13.78
N ASN A 60 8.60 7.08 12.67
CA ASN A 60 8.72 5.63 12.52
C ASN A 60 9.89 5.05 13.30
N ILE A 61 11.09 5.59 13.06
CA ILE A 61 12.33 5.11 13.67
C ILE A 61 13.00 6.25 14.43
N ALA A 62 13.32 6.00 15.71
CA ALA A 62 14.07 6.93 16.53
C ALA A 62 15.42 7.27 15.87
N GLY A 63 15.74 8.54 15.71
CA GLY A 63 16.99 9.00 15.11
C GLY A 63 17.06 8.98 13.57
N GLU A 64 16.22 8.19 12.88
CA GLU A 64 16.22 8.11 11.42
C GLU A 64 15.02 8.84 10.79
N GLY A 65 13.90 8.93 11.51
CA GLY A 65 12.68 9.58 11.02
C GLY A 65 11.70 8.61 10.34
N GLY A 66 11.16 9.02 9.20
CA GLY A 66 10.04 8.35 8.52
C GLY A 66 8.70 8.66 9.19
N LEU A 67 7.60 8.46 8.48
CA LEU A 67 6.24 8.65 8.96
C LEU A 67 5.59 7.30 9.24
N PHE A 68 5.11 7.12 10.46
CA PHE A 68 4.28 5.99 10.86
C PHE A 68 2.84 6.44 11.07
N MET A 69 1.90 5.80 10.40
CA MET A 69 0.47 5.97 10.57
C MET A 69 -0.15 4.63 10.94
N ALA A 70 -0.93 4.58 12.01
CA ALA A 70 -1.61 3.37 12.43
C ALA A 70 -3.08 3.64 12.73
N GLY A 71 -3.94 2.69 12.38
CA GLY A 71 -5.32 2.61 12.80
C GLY A 71 -5.53 1.40 13.70
N TYR A 72 -6.39 1.54 14.70
CA TYR A 72 -6.76 0.52 15.66
C TYR A 72 -8.28 0.34 15.63
N SER A 73 -8.73 -0.90 15.66
CA SER A 73 -10.15 -1.24 15.62
C SER A 73 -10.45 -2.42 16.55
N GLU A 74 -11.67 -2.49 17.05
CA GLU A 74 -12.23 -3.66 17.71
C GLU A 74 -12.75 -4.69 16.69
N GLY A 75 -12.97 -4.25 15.45
CA GLY A 75 -13.48 -5.06 14.35
C GLY A 75 -12.36 -5.54 13.40
N GLU A 76 -12.77 -5.89 12.20
CA GLU A 76 -11.90 -6.50 11.18
C GLU A 76 -11.03 -5.47 10.44
N GLU A 77 -11.48 -4.20 10.34
CA GLU A 77 -10.82 -3.18 9.54
C GLU A 77 -10.17 -2.11 10.43
N GLY A 78 -8.85 -2.12 10.47
CA GLY A 78 -8.07 -1.15 11.24
C GLY A 78 -7.77 0.15 10.49
N MET A 79 -7.69 0.11 9.16
CA MET A 79 -7.37 1.29 8.34
C MET A 79 -7.96 1.17 6.95
N PHE A 80 -8.64 2.22 6.51
CA PHE A 80 -9.19 2.34 5.16
C PHE A 80 -8.61 3.58 4.48
N LEU A 81 -7.95 3.39 3.33
CA LEU A 81 -7.43 4.49 2.51
C LEU A 81 -8.23 4.57 1.21
N ALA A 82 -8.93 5.67 1.00
CA ALA A 82 -9.70 5.90 -0.21
C ALA A 82 -9.26 7.19 -0.91
N ALA A 83 -9.26 7.16 -2.24
CA ALA A 83 -9.01 8.33 -3.05
C ALA A 83 -10.08 8.45 -4.14
N PHE A 84 -10.59 9.67 -4.34
CA PHE A 84 -11.66 9.96 -5.29
C PHE A 84 -11.19 10.99 -6.31
N GLY A 85 -11.10 10.59 -7.57
CA GLY A 85 -10.80 11.48 -8.70
C GLY A 85 -12.06 11.76 -9.50
N SER A 86 -12.18 12.96 -10.06
CA SER A 86 -13.31 13.34 -10.91
C SER A 86 -13.16 12.89 -12.37
N THR A 87 -11.94 12.55 -12.79
CA THR A 87 -11.62 12.17 -14.17
C THR A 87 -10.69 10.97 -14.15
N ALA A 88 -11.00 9.96 -14.98
CA ALA A 88 -10.15 8.79 -15.13
C ALA A 88 -9.04 9.05 -16.16
N ASP A 89 -7.80 8.71 -15.82
CA ASP A 89 -6.74 8.55 -16.80
C ASP A 89 -6.78 7.12 -17.34
N THR A 90 -6.92 7.00 -18.65
CA THR A 90 -6.94 5.70 -19.36
C THR A 90 -5.62 5.37 -20.05
N ALA A 91 -4.64 6.27 -19.99
CA ALA A 91 -3.33 6.05 -20.60
C ALA A 91 -2.62 4.86 -19.93
N LYS A 92 -1.87 4.11 -20.73
CA LYS A 92 -0.99 3.02 -20.26
C LYS A 92 0.44 3.39 -20.66
N SER A 93 0.99 4.35 -19.95
CA SER A 93 2.32 4.93 -20.21
C SER A 93 3.04 5.23 -18.90
N ILE A 94 4.32 5.54 -18.95
CA ILE A 94 5.14 5.93 -17.81
C ILE A 94 4.68 7.23 -17.12
N SER A 95 3.81 8.01 -17.77
CA SER A 95 3.24 9.25 -17.24
C SER A 95 1.77 9.11 -16.82
N ALA A 96 1.23 7.89 -16.86
CA ALA A 96 -0.16 7.63 -16.45
C ALA A 96 -0.37 8.00 -14.98
N LYS A 97 -1.58 8.47 -14.66
CA LYS A 97 -2.00 8.88 -13.33
C LYS A 97 -3.11 7.98 -12.81
N ALA A 98 -3.22 7.88 -11.49
CA ALA A 98 -4.27 7.12 -10.83
C ALA A 98 -4.94 7.99 -9.76
N ALA A 99 -6.15 7.62 -9.35
CA ALA A 99 -6.81 8.25 -8.22
C ALA A 99 -6.03 8.03 -6.91
N PHE A 100 -5.41 6.88 -6.77
CA PHE A 100 -4.49 6.54 -5.67
C PHE A 100 -3.14 6.12 -6.25
N GLU A 101 -2.07 6.81 -5.85
CA GLU A 101 -0.71 6.58 -6.33
C GLU A 101 0.21 6.33 -5.13
N ILE A 102 0.99 5.26 -5.20
CA ILE A 102 2.10 5.00 -4.26
C ILE A 102 3.39 5.35 -4.99
N ASN A 103 4.11 6.36 -4.51
CA ASN A 103 5.36 6.81 -5.10
C ASN A 103 6.48 6.68 -4.08
N GLY A 104 7.44 5.80 -4.37
CA GLY A 104 8.65 5.63 -3.59
C GLY A 104 9.86 6.21 -4.35
N GLN A 105 10.74 6.89 -3.62
CA GLN A 105 11.99 7.42 -4.17
C GLN A 105 13.12 7.26 -3.15
N ILE A 106 14.33 6.99 -3.63
CA ILE A 106 15.55 7.03 -2.81
C ILE A 106 16.28 8.33 -3.12
N ILE A 107 16.61 9.07 -2.07
CA ILE A 107 17.40 10.29 -2.15
C ILE A 107 18.74 10.03 -1.45
N SER A 108 19.84 10.08 -2.19
CA SER A 108 21.19 9.96 -1.62
C SER A 108 21.87 11.34 -1.57
N GLY A 109 22.33 11.74 -0.38
CA GLY A 109 23.00 13.02 -0.15
C GLY A 109 22.09 14.15 0.30
N THR A 110 22.65 15.33 0.51
CA THR A 110 21.97 16.56 0.95
C THR A 110 21.76 17.52 -0.21
N GLY A 111 20.57 18.13 -0.26
CA GLY A 111 20.25 19.13 -1.29
C GLY A 111 19.89 18.55 -2.65
N VAL A 112 19.60 17.27 -2.72
CA VAL A 112 19.21 16.59 -3.97
C VAL A 112 17.71 16.78 -4.23
N VAL A 113 17.38 17.11 -5.47
CA VAL A 113 15.98 17.23 -5.91
C VAL A 113 15.36 15.84 -6.00
N ALA A 114 14.13 15.68 -5.48
CA ALA A 114 13.40 14.44 -5.60
C ALA A 114 13.27 13.99 -7.07
N GLY A 115 13.57 12.72 -7.34
CA GLY A 115 13.51 12.14 -8.68
C GLY A 115 14.85 11.99 -9.38
N GLU A 116 15.95 12.54 -8.84
CA GLU A 116 17.27 12.40 -9.46
C GLU A 116 18.04 11.13 -9.07
N ASN A 117 17.57 10.40 -8.06
CA ASN A 117 18.20 9.16 -7.63
C ASN A 117 17.33 7.96 -7.94
N ALA A 118 17.85 7.11 -8.80
CA ALA A 118 17.24 5.82 -9.09
C ALA A 118 17.46 4.85 -7.92
N PHE A 119 16.50 3.95 -7.71
CA PHE A 119 16.61 2.84 -6.75
C PHE A 119 17.82 1.91 -7.04
N GLY A 120 18.50 2.07 -8.17
CA GLY A 120 19.42 1.07 -8.69
C GLY A 120 18.64 -0.13 -9.27
N THR A 121 19.34 -1.16 -9.69
CA THR A 121 18.72 -2.39 -10.19
C THR A 121 18.04 -3.15 -9.05
N ASN A 122 16.82 -3.60 -9.26
CA ASN A 122 16.00 -4.40 -8.29
C ASN A 122 15.69 -3.64 -6.97
N GLY A 123 15.51 -2.32 -7.00
CA GLY A 123 15.14 -1.55 -5.81
C GLY A 123 13.66 -1.69 -5.46
N ASN A 124 13.32 -2.00 -4.21
CA ASN A 124 11.94 -2.15 -3.76
C ASN A 124 11.26 -0.79 -3.62
N ILE A 125 10.13 -0.57 -4.33
CA ILE A 125 9.30 0.64 -4.22
C ILE A 125 8.29 0.50 -3.09
N ALA A 126 7.60 -0.65 -3.03
CA ALA A 126 6.57 -0.92 -2.04
C ALA A 126 6.58 -2.39 -1.63
N CYS A 127 6.30 -2.63 -0.36
CA CYS A 127 6.15 -3.97 0.19
C CYS A 127 4.82 -4.10 0.94
N ILE A 128 4.22 -5.30 0.88
CA ILE A 128 3.13 -5.70 1.76
C ILE A 128 3.68 -6.78 2.68
N SER A 129 3.58 -6.56 4.00
CA SER A 129 4.19 -7.42 5.00
C SER A 129 3.17 -7.84 6.06
N MET A 130 3.35 -9.02 6.61
CA MET A 130 2.64 -9.49 7.80
C MET A 130 3.65 -9.58 8.95
N ALA A 131 3.46 -8.75 9.97
CA ALA A 131 4.40 -8.57 11.08
C ALA A 131 5.82 -8.22 10.58
N THR A 132 6.78 -9.15 10.68
CA THR A 132 8.18 -8.95 10.26
C THR A 132 8.53 -9.63 8.94
N ALA A 133 7.57 -10.32 8.29
CA ALA A 133 7.78 -11.03 7.04
C ALA A 133 7.16 -10.25 5.86
N THR A 134 7.94 -9.98 4.83
CA THR A 134 7.46 -9.40 3.58
C THR A 134 6.84 -10.49 2.72
N GLU A 135 5.59 -10.31 2.32
CA GLU A 135 4.84 -11.26 1.50
C GLU A 135 4.82 -10.86 0.02
N PHE A 136 4.76 -9.55 -0.26
CA PHE A 136 4.73 -9.03 -1.63
C PHE A 136 5.67 -7.84 -1.77
N ILE A 137 6.32 -7.74 -2.94
CA ILE A 137 7.22 -6.64 -3.29
C ILE A 137 6.87 -6.14 -4.69
N PHE A 138 6.84 -4.82 -4.86
CA PHE A 138 6.84 -4.13 -6.14
C PHE A 138 8.20 -3.44 -6.28
N ASP A 139 8.93 -3.73 -7.34
CA ASP A 139 10.23 -3.13 -7.58
C ASP A 139 10.19 -1.99 -8.61
N ASN A 140 11.33 -1.33 -8.79
CA ASN A 140 11.45 -0.21 -9.72
C ASN A 140 11.55 -0.62 -11.20
N GLU A 141 11.63 -1.90 -11.49
CA GLU A 141 11.64 -2.45 -12.85
C GLU A 141 10.23 -2.83 -13.31
N GLY A 142 9.25 -2.73 -12.41
CA GLY A 142 7.85 -3.03 -12.66
C GLY A 142 7.49 -4.48 -12.39
N ASP A 143 8.37 -5.22 -11.74
CA ASP A 143 8.13 -6.60 -11.39
C ASP A 143 7.37 -6.72 -10.05
N PHE A 144 6.57 -7.76 -9.96
CA PHE A 144 5.83 -8.15 -8.76
C PHE A 144 6.37 -9.47 -8.23
N HIS A 145 6.86 -9.45 -6.99
CA HIS A 145 7.39 -10.61 -6.31
C HIS A 145 6.47 -11.05 -5.18
N ALA A 146 6.20 -12.34 -5.10
CA ALA A 146 5.43 -12.96 -4.02
C ALA A 146 6.27 -14.00 -3.29
N ASN A 147 6.17 -14.04 -1.97
CA ASN A 147 6.88 -15.00 -1.12
C ASN A 147 6.44 -16.45 -1.38
N SER A 148 5.21 -16.65 -1.83
CA SER A 148 4.67 -17.95 -2.23
C SER A 148 3.95 -17.86 -3.57
N SER A 149 3.56 -18.99 -4.14
CA SER A 149 2.75 -19.01 -5.36
C SER A 149 1.45 -18.24 -5.15
N SER A 150 1.11 -17.36 -6.10
CA SER A 150 -0.18 -16.68 -6.09
C SER A 150 -1.31 -17.69 -6.21
N THR A 151 -2.30 -17.60 -5.32
CA THR A 151 -3.58 -18.30 -5.45
C THR A 151 -4.60 -17.34 -6.07
N THR A 152 -5.37 -17.81 -7.03
CA THR A 152 -6.46 -17.03 -7.62
C THR A 152 -7.67 -17.02 -6.69
N PHE A 153 -8.43 -15.92 -6.66
CA PHE A 153 -9.77 -15.90 -6.07
C PHE A 153 -10.76 -16.79 -6.82
N ASP A 154 -10.38 -17.17 -8.04
CA ASP A 154 -11.13 -18.05 -8.91
C ASP A 154 -10.64 -19.48 -8.73
N ALA A 155 -11.55 -20.41 -8.52
CA ALA A 155 -11.26 -21.85 -8.43
C ALA A 155 -11.01 -22.51 -9.80
N TYR A 156 -11.10 -21.73 -10.87
CA TYR A 156 -10.88 -22.23 -12.23
C TYR A 156 -9.44 -22.00 -12.69
N ASP A 157 -8.82 -23.03 -13.19
CA ASP A 157 -7.56 -22.94 -13.93
C ASP A 157 -7.88 -22.49 -15.37
N ASP A 158 -7.89 -21.18 -15.60
CA ASP A 158 -8.22 -20.59 -16.90
C ASP A 158 -7.31 -21.11 -18.02
N ALA A 159 -6.06 -21.40 -17.71
CA ALA A 159 -5.14 -21.95 -18.68
C ALA A 159 -5.55 -23.38 -19.10
N GLN A 160 -6.03 -24.18 -18.16
CA GLN A 160 -6.58 -25.52 -18.47
C GLN A 160 -7.91 -25.44 -19.18
N LEU A 161 -8.78 -24.49 -18.81
CA LEU A 161 -10.07 -24.29 -19.46
C LEU A 161 -9.90 -23.82 -20.91
N VAL A 162 -9.05 -22.85 -21.18
CA VAL A 162 -8.73 -22.38 -22.53
C VAL A 162 -8.15 -23.53 -23.37
N ARG A 163 -7.30 -24.33 -22.78
CA ARG A 163 -6.69 -25.47 -23.46
C ARG A 163 -7.67 -26.61 -23.70
N ALA A 164 -8.53 -26.92 -22.75
CA ALA A 164 -9.60 -27.90 -22.90
C ALA A 164 -10.60 -27.45 -24.00
N TRP A 165 -10.90 -26.16 -24.05
CA TRP A 165 -11.76 -25.57 -25.08
C TRP A 165 -11.14 -25.68 -26.47
N ASP A 166 -9.85 -25.35 -26.63
CA ASP A 166 -9.11 -25.46 -27.91
C ASP A 166 -9.06 -26.91 -28.40
N LEU A 167 -8.77 -27.85 -27.52
CA LEU A 167 -8.78 -29.27 -27.82
C LEU A 167 -10.17 -29.80 -28.22
N SER A 168 -11.23 -29.35 -27.54
CA SER A 168 -12.62 -29.78 -27.82
C SER A 168 -13.14 -29.30 -29.17
N HIS A 169 -12.63 -28.18 -29.64
CA HIS A 169 -13.04 -27.59 -30.93
C HIS A 169 -12.20 -28.08 -32.12
N GLY A 170 -11.19 -28.90 -31.88
CA GLY A 170 -10.39 -29.56 -32.93
C GLY A 170 -9.63 -28.61 -33.86
N ARG A 171 -9.46 -27.33 -33.45
CA ARG A 171 -8.90 -26.29 -34.33
C ARG A 171 -7.37 -26.20 -34.30
N GLY A 172 -6.71 -26.83 -33.31
CA GLY A 172 -5.25 -26.89 -33.25
C GLY A 172 -4.57 -25.52 -33.46
N VAL A 173 -5.16 -24.43 -32.90
CA VAL A 173 -4.63 -23.07 -33.07
C VAL A 173 -3.25 -22.97 -32.43
N ILE A 174 -3.00 -23.79 -31.38
CA ILE A 174 -1.71 -23.91 -30.75
C ILE A 174 -1.07 -25.22 -31.21
N ASN A 175 -0.66 -25.24 -32.46
CA ASN A 175 0.08 -26.38 -33.02
C ASN A 175 1.55 -26.28 -32.61
N SER A 176 1.83 -26.59 -31.34
CA SER A 176 3.17 -26.59 -30.81
C SER A 176 3.77 -28.01 -30.80
N LYS A 177 5.09 -28.09 -30.81
CA LYS A 177 5.79 -29.37 -30.64
C LYS A 177 5.43 -30.07 -29.32
N PHE A 178 4.77 -29.39 -28.42
CA PHE A 178 4.34 -29.87 -27.10
C PHE A 178 2.92 -30.44 -27.10
N ASP A 179 2.11 -30.27 -28.15
CA ASP A 179 0.73 -30.77 -28.21
C ASP A 179 0.66 -32.29 -28.05
N LYS A 180 1.59 -33.00 -28.66
CA LYS A 180 1.69 -34.46 -28.50
C LYS A 180 2.07 -34.86 -27.07
N PHE A 181 2.96 -34.07 -26.43
CA PHE A 181 3.36 -34.33 -25.05
C PHE A 181 2.19 -34.11 -24.10
N ILE A 182 1.42 -33.07 -24.31
CA ILE A 182 0.28 -32.73 -23.47
C ILE A 182 -0.87 -33.69 -23.70
N THR A 183 -1.18 -34.03 -24.94
CA THR A 183 -2.20 -35.05 -25.26
C THR A 183 -1.87 -36.40 -24.64
N TYR A 184 -0.59 -36.79 -24.63
CA TYR A 184 -0.14 -38.03 -24.03
C TYR A 184 -0.16 -38.00 -22.49
N ASN A 185 0.05 -36.87 -21.88
CA ASN A 185 0.18 -36.72 -20.43
C ASN A 185 -1.03 -36.05 -19.76
N HIS A 186 -2.14 -35.80 -20.49
CA HIS A 186 -3.28 -35.06 -19.97
C HIS A 186 -3.92 -35.67 -18.71
N GLU A 187 -3.78 -36.99 -18.51
CA GLU A 187 -4.26 -37.68 -17.31
C GLU A 187 -3.34 -37.48 -16.07
N LYS A 188 -2.14 -36.91 -16.28
CA LYS A 188 -1.13 -36.71 -15.22
C LYS A 188 -0.89 -35.24 -14.91
N LEU A 189 -1.44 -34.33 -15.71
CA LEU A 189 -1.44 -32.90 -15.52
C LEU A 189 -2.76 -32.44 -14.89
#